data_0028337d5bfd939e6940ae24f58fd5cc
#
_entry.id   0028337d5bfd939e6940ae24f58fd5cc
#
_cell.length_a   1.000
_cell.length_b   1.000
_cell.length_c   1.000
_cell.angle_alpha   90.00
_cell.angle_beta   90.00
_cell.angle_gamma   90.00
#
_symmetry.space_group_name_H-M   'P 1'
#
loop_
_entity.id
_entity.type
_entity.pdbx_description
1 polymer ?
#
loop_
_entity_poly.entity_id
_entity_poly.type
_entity_poly.pdbx_seq_one_letter_code
_entity_poly.pdbx_strand_id
1 'polypeptide(L)'
;MEFAGIITEYDPFHNGHAAQIAAAKSAGAGCVAVCMSSGAVQRGGVPVLPESVRVCAALDAGADLVITLPAPYACATAEQFASAGVRLLAALGCDTLVFGAEDPDAAQQIGRAHV
;
A
#
# COMPACT_ATOMS: atom_id res chain seq x y z
N MET A 1 -16.33 -2.59 -5.50
CA MET A 1 -14.89 -2.74 -5.23
C MET A 1 -14.59 -4.22 -5.04
N GLU A 2 -14.11 -4.88 -6.08
CA GLU A 2 -13.78 -6.30 -5.99
C GLU A 2 -12.32 -6.52 -5.67
N PHE A 3 -11.44 -5.73 -6.26
CA PHE A 3 -10.00 -5.87 -6.09
C PHE A 3 -9.40 -4.50 -5.78
N ALA A 4 -9.12 -4.27 -4.52
CA ALA A 4 -8.57 -3.01 -4.04
C ALA A 4 -7.04 -3.06 -4.01
N GLY A 5 -6.41 -1.95 -4.33
CA GLY A 5 -4.96 -1.79 -4.27
C GLY A 5 -4.55 -0.68 -3.32
N ILE A 6 -3.48 -0.91 -2.59
CA ILE A 6 -2.89 0.06 -1.66
C ILE A 6 -1.43 0.26 -2.04
N ILE A 7 -0.98 1.52 -2.08
CA ILE A 7 0.42 1.88 -2.31
C ILE A 7 0.98 2.44 -1.02
N THR A 8 2.10 1.90 -0.54
CA THR A 8 2.64 2.27 0.76
C THR A 8 4.11 1.89 0.89
N GLU A 9 4.77 2.44 1.90
CA GLU A 9 6.13 2.02 2.27
C GLU A 9 6.14 1.04 3.44
N TYR A 10 5.19 1.17 4.37
CA TYR A 10 5.18 0.42 5.62
C TYR A 10 6.52 0.51 6.37
N ASP A 11 6.97 1.71 6.62
CA ASP A 11 8.27 1.96 7.24
C ASP A 11 8.13 2.75 8.55
N PRO A 12 7.80 2.07 9.67
CA PRO A 12 7.38 0.67 9.77
C PRO A 12 5.89 0.46 9.50
N PHE A 13 5.48 -0.80 9.43
CA PHE A 13 4.05 -1.15 9.44
C PHE A 13 3.49 -0.90 10.84
N HIS A 14 2.34 -0.26 10.95
CA HIS A 14 1.71 0.05 12.24
C HIS A 14 0.19 -0.14 12.19
N ASN A 15 -0.46 0.12 13.34
CA ASN A 15 -1.89 -0.12 13.48
C ASN A 15 -2.75 0.66 12.49
N GLY A 16 -2.33 1.86 12.10
CA GLY A 16 -3.01 2.64 11.08
C GLY A 16 -3.01 1.95 9.72
N HIS A 17 -1.93 1.29 9.37
CA HIS A 17 -1.84 0.51 8.13
C HIS A 17 -2.74 -0.72 8.18
N ALA A 18 -2.76 -1.42 9.32
CA ALA A 18 -3.66 -2.56 9.52
C ALA A 18 -5.13 -2.12 9.44
N ALA A 19 -5.46 -0.97 10.02
CA ALA A 19 -6.81 -0.41 9.95
C ALA A 19 -7.21 -0.08 8.51
N GLN A 20 -6.29 0.40 7.69
CA GLN A 20 -6.55 0.70 6.29
C GLN A 20 -6.92 -0.57 5.49
N ILE A 21 -6.19 -1.65 5.70
CA ILE A 21 -6.49 -2.94 5.07
C ILE A 21 -7.86 -3.45 5.52
N ALA A 22 -8.12 -3.42 6.83
CA ALA A 22 -9.40 -3.85 7.39
C ALA A 22 -10.56 -3.01 6.85
N ALA A 23 -10.36 -1.69 6.74
CA ALA A 23 -11.38 -0.78 6.24
C ALA A 23 -11.68 -1.03 4.75
N ALA A 24 -10.67 -1.36 3.94
CA ALA A 24 -10.89 -1.72 2.55
C ALA A 24 -11.77 -2.96 2.44
N LYS A 25 -11.52 -3.98 3.26
CA LYS A 25 -12.33 -5.20 3.27
C LYS A 25 -13.75 -4.92 3.79
N SER A 26 -13.89 -4.10 4.82
CA SER A 26 -15.20 -3.71 5.33
C SER A 26 -16.01 -2.90 4.31
N ALA A 27 -15.33 -2.16 3.44
CA ALA A 27 -15.99 -1.40 2.38
C ALA A 27 -16.41 -2.28 1.18
N GLY A 28 -16.13 -3.57 1.23
CA GLY A 28 -16.59 -4.52 0.23
C GLY A 28 -15.53 -5.12 -0.67
N ALA A 29 -14.24 -4.84 -0.41
CA ALA A 29 -13.17 -5.43 -1.22
C ALA A 29 -13.13 -6.94 -1.00
N GLY A 30 -13.26 -7.70 -2.07
CA GLY A 30 -13.11 -9.15 -2.04
C GLY A 30 -11.64 -9.56 -1.93
N CYS A 31 -10.74 -8.71 -2.42
CA CYS A 31 -9.31 -8.98 -2.45
C CYS A 31 -8.55 -7.66 -2.28
N VAL A 32 -7.44 -7.67 -1.54
CA VAL A 32 -6.61 -6.50 -1.32
C VAL A 32 -5.17 -6.81 -1.72
N ALA A 33 -4.63 -6.04 -2.66
CA ALA A 33 -3.23 -6.10 -3.04
C ALA A 33 -2.50 -4.87 -2.49
N VAL A 34 -1.31 -5.09 -1.98
CA VAL A 34 -0.46 -4.02 -1.47
C VAL A 34 0.78 -3.91 -2.36
N CYS A 35 1.08 -2.71 -2.82
CA CYS A 35 2.31 -2.39 -3.52
C CYS A 35 3.18 -1.57 -2.57
N MET A 36 4.32 -2.09 -2.16
CA MET A 36 5.18 -1.43 -1.19
C MET A 36 6.62 -1.32 -1.68
N SER A 37 7.38 -0.42 -1.06
CA SER A 37 8.82 -0.30 -1.34
C SER A 37 9.56 -1.56 -0.90
N SER A 38 10.61 -1.91 -1.64
CA SER A 38 11.46 -3.07 -1.33
C SER A 38 12.53 -2.73 -0.29
N GLY A 39 13.79 -2.87 -0.64
CA GLY A 39 14.94 -2.63 0.25
C GLY A 39 15.33 -1.17 0.45
N ALA A 40 14.60 -0.21 -0.15
CA ALA A 40 14.85 1.21 0.00
C ALA A 40 13.51 1.93 0.07
N VAL A 41 13.49 3.07 0.75
CA VAL A 41 12.31 3.90 0.87
C VAL A 41 12.47 5.17 0.05
N GLN A 42 11.39 5.92 -0.13
CA GLN A 42 11.33 7.12 -0.98
C GLN A 42 12.42 8.14 -0.67
N ARG A 43 12.86 8.23 0.58
CA ARG A 43 13.93 9.13 0.99
C ARG A 43 15.31 8.66 0.59
N GLY A 44 15.44 7.47 -0.03
CA GLY A 44 16.72 6.90 -0.39
C GLY A 44 17.41 6.15 0.74
N GLY A 45 16.79 6.09 1.91
CA GLY A 45 17.34 5.41 3.08
C GLY A 45 16.99 3.93 3.14
N VAL A 46 17.51 3.27 4.17
CA VAL A 46 17.19 1.88 4.47
C VAL A 46 15.93 1.88 5.35
N PRO A 47 14.94 1.00 5.08
CA PRO A 47 13.76 0.90 5.92
C PRO A 47 14.12 0.54 7.37
N VAL A 48 13.25 0.95 8.31
CA VAL A 48 13.41 0.62 9.73
C VAL A 48 13.36 -0.89 9.94
N LEU A 49 12.49 -1.58 9.19
CA LEU A 49 12.35 -3.03 9.27
C LEU A 49 12.66 -3.66 7.91
N PRO A 50 13.20 -4.91 7.90
CA PRO A 50 13.45 -5.63 6.66
C PRO A 50 12.18 -5.82 5.84
N GLU A 51 12.36 -5.98 4.53
CA GLU A 51 11.26 -6.21 3.59
C GLU A 51 10.42 -7.42 4.01
N SER A 52 11.04 -8.53 4.38
CA SER A 52 10.32 -9.74 4.76
C SER A 52 9.40 -9.51 5.95
N VAL A 53 9.83 -8.73 6.94
CA VAL A 53 9.01 -8.41 8.12
C VAL A 53 7.82 -7.56 7.72
N ARG A 54 8.04 -6.57 6.85
CA ARG A 54 6.96 -5.68 6.37
C ARG A 54 5.94 -6.44 5.53
N VAL A 55 6.41 -7.35 4.67
CA VAL A 55 5.52 -8.21 3.87
C VAL A 55 4.67 -9.09 4.78
N CYS A 56 5.29 -9.77 5.74
CA CYS A 56 4.56 -10.63 6.67
C CYS A 56 3.54 -9.85 7.48
N ALA A 57 3.88 -8.65 7.94
CA ALA A 57 2.95 -7.80 8.69
C ALA A 57 1.71 -7.45 7.86
N ALA A 58 1.90 -7.11 6.59
CA ALA A 58 0.80 -6.78 5.69
C ALA A 58 -0.11 -8.00 5.45
N LEU A 59 0.49 -9.16 5.21
CA LEU A 59 -0.26 -10.41 5.01
C LEU A 59 -1.03 -10.80 6.27
N ASP A 60 -0.40 -10.70 7.43
CA ASP A 60 -1.05 -10.99 8.72
C ASP A 60 -2.20 -10.03 9.01
N ALA A 61 -2.13 -8.81 8.52
CA ALA A 61 -3.19 -7.82 8.69
C ALA A 61 -4.35 -8.02 7.72
N GLY A 62 -4.23 -8.93 6.77
CA GLY A 62 -5.32 -9.30 5.86
C GLY A 62 -5.10 -8.99 4.38
N ALA A 63 -3.93 -8.50 3.98
CA ALA A 63 -3.62 -8.34 2.57
C ALA A 63 -3.56 -9.72 1.90
N ASP A 64 -4.13 -9.81 0.71
CA ASP A 64 -4.15 -11.07 -0.04
C ASP A 64 -2.92 -11.22 -0.93
N LEU A 65 -2.31 -10.11 -1.33
CA LEU A 65 -1.14 -10.10 -2.17
C LEU A 65 -0.27 -8.89 -1.81
N VAL A 66 1.02 -9.10 -1.71
CA VAL A 66 1.99 -8.01 -1.51
C VAL A 66 3.00 -8.04 -2.64
N ILE A 67 3.18 -6.90 -3.31
CA ILE A 67 4.16 -6.72 -4.37
C ILE A 67 5.13 -5.64 -3.93
N THR A 68 6.39 -5.83 -4.21
CA THR A 68 7.42 -4.86 -3.87
C THR A 68 7.92 -4.13 -5.10
N LEU A 69 8.03 -2.80 -5.00
CA LEU A 69 8.63 -1.97 -6.04
C LEU A 69 10.14 -1.96 -5.88
N PRO A 70 10.89 -2.19 -6.97
CA PRO A 70 12.36 -2.16 -6.90
C PRO A 70 12.88 -0.75 -6.61
N ALA A 71 14.14 -0.67 -6.13
CA ALA A 71 14.76 0.54 -5.64
C ALA A 71 14.66 1.77 -6.56
N PRO A 72 14.86 1.69 -7.89
CA PRO A 72 14.77 2.91 -8.71
C PRO A 72 13.43 3.63 -8.57
N TYR A 73 12.34 2.91 -8.46
CA TYR A 73 11.01 3.49 -8.30
C TYR A 73 10.73 3.87 -6.86
N ALA A 74 11.18 3.05 -5.90
CA ALA A 74 10.94 3.30 -4.48
C ALA A 74 11.66 4.56 -3.98
N CYS A 75 12.81 4.90 -4.58
CA CYS A 75 13.60 6.07 -4.20
C CYS A 75 13.27 7.31 -5.04
N ALA A 76 12.34 7.22 -5.97
CA ALA A 76 11.95 8.33 -6.82
C ALA A 76 11.08 9.34 -6.08
N THR A 77 10.62 10.37 -6.77
CA THR A 77 9.69 11.32 -6.17
C THR A 77 8.40 10.63 -5.75
N ALA A 78 7.65 11.25 -4.84
CA ALA A 78 6.36 10.73 -4.40
C ALA A 78 5.43 10.47 -5.60
N GLU A 79 5.44 11.38 -6.58
CA GLU A 79 4.63 11.24 -7.78
C GLU A 79 5.06 10.05 -8.63
N GLN A 80 6.37 9.85 -8.82
CA GLN A 80 6.89 8.73 -9.60
C GLN A 80 6.63 7.40 -8.90
N PHE A 81 6.81 7.36 -7.59
CA PHE A 81 6.52 6.18 -6.77
C PHE A 81 5.06 5.79 -6.89
N ALA A 82 4.16 6.75 -6.70
CA ALA A 82 2.72 6.50 -6.81
C ALA A 82 2.32 6.08 -8.23
N SER A 83 2.87 6.74 -9.25
CA SER A 83 2.60 6.40 -10.64
C SER A 83 3.01 4.97 -10.99
N ALA A 84 4.19 4.56 -10.56
CA ALA A 84 4.66 3.18 -10.77
C ALA A 84 3.77 2.18 -10.05
N GLY A 85 3.37 2.49 -8.81
CA GLY A 85 2.48 1.64 -8.03
C GLY A 85 1.10 1.49 -8.68
N VAL A 86 0.54 2.58 -9.17
CA VAL A 86 -0.75 2.55 -9.87
C VAL A 86 -0.67 1.67 -11.12
N ARG A 87 0.40 1.79 -11.89
CA ARG A 87 0.59 0.97 -13.10
C ARG A 87 0.65 -0.51 -12.77
N LEU A 88 1.39 -0.87 -11.71
CA LEU A 88 1.50 -2.27 -11.28
C LEU A 88 0.16 -2.81 -10.82
N LEU A 89 -0.55 -2.07 -9.99
CA LEU A 89 -1.84 -2.50 -9.46
C LEU A 89 -2.88 -2.62 -10.59
N ALA A 90 -2.88 -1.67 -11.53
CA ALA A 90 -3.77 -1.76 -12.69
C ALA A 90 -3.44 -2.98 -13.54
N ALA A 91 -2.17 -3.29 -13.75
CA ALA A 91 -1.75 -4.46 -14.53
C ALA A 91 -2.17 -5.78 -13.85
N LEU A 92 -2.30 -5.78 -12.53
CA LEU A 92 -2.79 -6.93 -11.78
C LEU A 92 -4.30 -7.09 -11.84
N GLY A 93 -5.02 -6.08 -12.30
CA GLY A 93 -6.47 -6.12 -12.36
C GLY A 93 -7.18 -5.42 -11.19
N CYS A 94 -6.48 -4.64 -10.39
CA CYS A 94 -7.13 -3.84 -9.36
C CYS A 94 -8.10 -2.85 -9.98
N ASP A 95 -9.30 -2.78 -9.44
CA ASP A 95 -10.34 -1.87 -9.92
C ASP A 95 -10.42 -0.58 -9.09
N THR A 96 -9.85 -0.57 -7.91
CA THR A 96 -9.97 0.56 -6.99
C THR A 96 -8.66 0.77 -6.26
N LEU A 97 -8.25 2.03 -6.15
CA LEU A 97 -7.12 2.44 -5.33
C LEU A 97 -7.63 2.96 -4.00
N VAL A 98 -7.07 2.44 -2.91
CA VAL A 98 -7.44 2.84 -1.55
C VAL A 98 -6.27 3.59 -0.94
N PHE A 99 -6.53 4.74 -0.34
CA PHE A 99 -5.50 5.56 0.29
C PHE A 99 -6.04 6.18 1.57
N GLY A 100 -5.13 6.49 2.51
CA GLY A 100 -5.48 7.14 3.75
C GLY A 100 -5.53 8.65 3.60
N ALA A 101 -6.39 9.30 4.40
CA ALA A 101 -6.41 10.74 4.52
C ALA A 101 -5.43 11.18 5.61
N GLU A 102 -4.78 12.35 5.44
CA GLU A 102 -3.81 12.87 6.40
C GLU A 102 -4.45 13.51 7.62
N ASP A 103 -5.73 13.84 7.58
CA ASP A 103 -6.46 14.45 8.67
C ASP A 103 -6.62 13.44 9.82
N PRO A 104 -6.18 13.76 11.05
CA PRO A 104 -6.36 12.85 12.20
C PRO A 104 -7.80 12.44 12.46
N ASP A 105 -8.75 13.34 12.23
CA ASP A 105 -10.18 13.03 12.39
C ASP A 105 -10.69 12.15 11.25
N ALA A 106 -9.99 12.18 10.12
CA ALA A 106 -10.30 11.37 8.96
C ALA A 106 -9.43 10.10 8.90
N ALA A 107 -8.70 9.77 9.96
CA ALA A 107 -7.80 8.61 9.98
C ALA A 107 -8.53 7.29 9.71
N GLN A 108 -9.84 7.26 9.91
CA GLN A 108 -10.68 6.11 9.62
C GLN A 108 -11.39 6.21 8.27
N GLN A 109 -11.21 7.32 7.55
CA GLN A 109 -11.78 7.49 6.23
C GLN A 109 -10.86 6.91 5.17
N ILE A 110 -11.45 6.37 4.13
CA ILE A 110 -10.71 5.78 3.02
C ILE A 110 -11.01 6.59 1.78
N GLY A 111 -9.95 7.10 1.14
CA GLY A 111 -10.07 7.63 -0.20
C GLY A 111 -10.09 6.46 -1.20
N ARG A 112 -10.92 6.55 -2.22
CA ARG A 112 -11.04 5.55 -3.27
C ARG A 112 -11.03 6.21 -4.63
N ALA A 113 -10.37 5.59 -5.59
CA ALA A 113 -10.35 6.02 -6.97
C ALA A 113 -10.33 4.79 -7.88
N HIS A 114 -11.00 4.87 -9.00
CA HIS A 114 -10.93 3.82 -10.01
C HIS A 114 -9.58 3.85 -10.70
N VAL A 115 -9.03 2.69 -10.92
CA VAL A 115 -7.73 2.50 -11.56
C VAL A 115 -7.89 2.33 -13.07
#